data_d5e8735b2f790cc943bf7444ca070f5a
#
_entry.id   d5e8735b2f790cc943bf7444ca070f5a
#
_cell.length_a   1.000
_cell.length_b   1.000
_cell.length_c   1.000
_cell.angle_alpha   90.00
_cell.angle_beta   90.00
_cell.angle_gamma   90.00
#
_symmetry.space_group_name_H-M   'P 1'
#
loop_
_entity.id
_entity.type
_entity.pdbx_description
1 polymer ?
#
loop_
_entity_poly.entity_id
_entity_poly.type
_entity_poly.pdbx_seq_one_letter_code
_entity_poly.pdbx_strand_id
1 'polypeptide(L)'
;MLEVRDITKIYNQGSLTEQCLFDHFSLTVEEGQFVAVVGSNGSGKTSLLNIICGSIPIEGGDVLVNETSISRLKDYQRYASMGRVYQNPAAGTAPNLTMLENLSLADNKGRSFGLSRGVNRRRVDFYRQQLQSLGLG
;
A
#
# COMPACT_ATOMS: atom_id res chain seq x y z
N MET A 1 6.32 -3.81 12.76
CA MET A 1 7.17 -4.79 12.06
C MET A 1 6.44 -5.32 10.83
N LEU A 2 7.10 -5.39 9.69
CA LEU A 2 6.61 -6.04 8.47
C LEU A 2 7.49 -7.25 8.20
N GLU A 3 6.88 -8.40 7.93
CA GLU A 3 7.60 -9.62 7.58
C GLU A 3 7.03 -10.21 6.29
N VAL A 4 7.89 -10.43 5.33
CA VAL A 4 7.63 -11.21 4.12
C VAL A 4 8.32 -12.54 4.35
N ARG A 5 7.55 -13.62 4.43
CA ARG A 5 8.04 -14.94 4.82
C ARG A 5 7.88 -15.93 3.68
N ASP A 6 9.01 -16.40 3.17
CA ASP A 6 9.08 -17.56 2.27
C ASP A 6 8.16 -17.45 1.04
N ILE A 7 8.04 -16.22 0.47
CA ILE A 7 7.13 -15.99 -0.65
C ILE A 7 7.64 -16.61 -1.93
N THR A 8 6.72 -17.21 -2.66
CA THR A 8 6.92 -17.69 -4.03
C THR A 8 5.96 -16.98 -4.96
N LYS A 9 6.50 -16.43 -6.06
CA LYS A 9 5.73 -15.77 -7.12
C LYS A 9 6.15 -16.27 -8.48
N ILE A 10 5.22 -16.88 -9.18
CA ILE A 10 5.41 -17.45 -10.52
C ILE A 10 4.44 -16.75 -11.49
N TYR A 11 4.95 -16.18 -12.57
CA TYR A 11 4.14 -15.67 -13.67
C TYR A 11 3.98 -16.73 -14.75
N ASN A 12 2.81 -16.76 -15.39
CA ASN A 12 2.49 -17.68 -16.50
C ASN A 12 2.77 -19.16 -16.16
N GLN A 13 2.42 -19.56 -14.95
CA GLN A 13 2.65 -20.93 -14.46
C GLN A 13 2.07 -21.97 -15.43
N GLY A 14 2.88 -22.97 -15.78
CA GLY A 14 2.52 -24.06 -16.69
C GLY A 14 2.58 -23.67 -18.17
N SER A 15 3.10 -22.52 -18.53
CA SER A 15 3.29 -22.09 -19.93
C SER A 15 4.78 -22.09 -20.34
N LEU A 16 5.04 -21.98 -21.64
CA LEU A 16 6.40 -21.86 -22.19
C LEU A 16 7.08 -20.53 -21.75
N THR A 17 6.31 -19.58 -21.23
CA THR A 17 6.78 -18.28 -20.75
C THR A 17 6.73 -18.18 -19.23
N GLU A 18 6.76 -19.33 -18.55
CA GLU A 18 6.79 -19.38 -17.08
C GLU A 18 8.04 -18.66 -16.56
N GLN A 19 7.83 -17.77 -15.61
CA GLN A 19 8.90 -17.02 -14.96
C GLN A 19 8.68 -17.02 -13.45
N CYS A 20 9.61 -17.63 -12.70
CA CYS A 20 9.67 -17.49 -11.25
C CYS A 20 10.32 -16.16 -10.90
N LEU A 21 9.56 -15.26 -10.28
CA LEU A 21 10.05 -13.95 -9.87
C LEU A 21 10.64 -13.99 -8.45
N PHE A 22 9.98 -14.69 -7.54
CA PHE A 22 10.45 -14.94 -6.19
C PHE A 22 10.35 -16.43 -5.88
N ASP A 23 11.43 -16.98 -5.34
CA ASP A 23 11.55 -18.36 -4.91
C ASP A 23 12.02 -18.37 -3.46
N HIS A 24 11.09 -18.68 -2.55
CA HIS A 24 11.33 -18.72 -1.11
C HIS A 24 11.98 -17.43 -0.56
N PHE A 25 11.51 -16.27 -1.06
CA PHE A 25 12.07 -14.97 -0.66
C PHE A 25 11.52 -14.52 0.70
N SER A 26 12.43 -14.09 1.58
CA SER A 26 12.08 -13.56 2.90
C SER A 26 12.74 -12.20 3.14
N LEU A 27 12.00 -11.31 3.81
CA LEU A 27 12.44 -9.98 4.20
C LEU A 27 11.74 -9.57 5.49
N THR A 28 12.48 -9.02 6.44
CA THR A 28 11.92 -8.44 7.66
C THR A 28 12.29 -6.95 7.73
N VAL A 29 11.29 -6.13 8.06
CA VAL A 29 11.46 -4.71 8.35
C VAL A 29 10.99 -4.47 9.78
N GLU A 30 11.95 -4.13 10.64
CA GLU A 30 11.69 -3.87 12.05
C GLU A 30 10.94 -2.55 12.28
N GLU A 31 10.37 -2.40 13.45
CA GLU A 31 9.72 -1.14 13.83
C GLU A 31 10.73 0.00 13.84
N GLY A 32 10.34 1.15 13.25
CA GLY A 32 11.20 2.32 13.12
C GLY A 32 12.30 2.22 12.07
N GLN A 33 12.43 1.10 11.37
CA GLN A 33 13.45 0.88 10.36
C GLN A 33 13.03 1.52 9.02
N PHE A 34 13.98 2.15 8.34
CA PHE A 34 13.88 2.58 6.96
C PHE A 34 14.65 1.60 6.05
N VAL A 35 13.97 1.06 5.05
CA VAL A 35 14.56 0.09 4.10
C VAL A 35 14.45 0.62 2.69
N ALA A 36 15.56 0.66 1.96
CA ALA A 36 15.61 1.00 0.53
C ALA A 36 15.78 -0.28 -0.30
N VAL A 37 14.88 -0.46 -1.29
CA VAL A 37 14.97 -1.56 -2.26
C VAL A 37 15.58 -1.04 -3.55
N VAL A 38 16.77 -1.52 -3.89
CA VAL A 38 17.52 -1.11 -5.09
C VAL A 38 17.68 -2.29 -6.04
N GLY A 39 17.80 -1.99 -7.33
CA GLY A 39 17.98 -2.99 -8.38
C GLY A 39 17.68 -2.43 -9.76
N SER A 40 18.06 -3.15 -10.81
CA SER A 40 17.77 -2.79 -12.19
C SER A 40 16.27 -2.79 -12.51
N ASN A 41 15.89 -2.20 -13.64
CA ASN A 41 14.52 -2.29 -14.14
C ASN A 41 14.18 -3.76 -14.44
N GLY A 42 12.99 -4.20 -14.03
CA GLY A 42 12.56 -5.59 -14.17
C GLY A 42 13.03 -6.55 -13.07
N SER A 43 13.78 -6.07 -12.06
CA SER A 43 14.27 -6.92 -10.95
C SER A 43 13.21 -7.27 -9.90
N GLY A 44 11.95 -6.92 -10.10
CA GLY A 44 10.86 -7.29 -9.20
C GLY A 44 10.54 -6.31 -8.07
N LYS A 45 11.22 -5.15 -7.98
CA LYS A 45 10.97 -4.15 -6.91
C LYS A 45 9.50 -3.75 -6.78
N THR A 46 8.89 -3.35 -7.90
CA THR A 46 7.47 -2.97 -7.94
C THR A 46 6.57 -4.17 -7.63
N SER A 47 6.93 -5.36 -8.10
CA SER A 47 6.19 -6.59 -7.81
C SER A 47 6.21 -6.93 -6.33
N LEU A 48 7.35 -6.74 -5.64
CA LEU A 48 7.43 -6.94 -4.19
C LEU A 48 6.49 -6.00 -3.45
N LEU A 49 6.48 -4.70 -3.79
CA LEU A 49 5.56 -3.73 -3.20
C LEU A 49 4.09 -4.08 -3.50
N ASN A 50 3.79 -4.52 -4.72
CA ASN A 50 2.44 -4.94 -5.11
C ASN A 50 1.99 -6.19 -4.34
N ILE A 51 2.88 -7.13 -4.06
CA ILE A 51 2.60 -8.31 -3.23
C ILE A 51 2.30 -7.89 -1.79
N ILE A 52 3.12 -7.03 -1.20
CA ILE A 52 2.91 -6.53 0.17
C ILE A 52 1.56 -5.79 0.28
N CYS A 53 1.24 -4.96 -0.70
CA CYS A 53 -0.03 -4.22 -0.73
C CYS A 53 -1.23 -5.08 -1.13
N GLY A 54 -1.05 -6.29 -1.64
CA GLY A 54 -2.12 -7.22 -2.00
C GLY A 54 -2.66 -7.07 -3.42
N SER A 55 -2.02 -6.23 -4.25
CA SER A 55 -2.41 -6.06 -5.65
C SER A 55 -2.01 -7.25 -6.53
N ILE A 56 -1.04 -8.03 -6.09
CA ILE A 56 -0.56 -9.25 -6.76
C ILE A 56 -0.63 -10.41 -5.76
N PRO A 57 -1.31 -11.52 -6.09
CA PRO A 57 -1.33 -12.72 -5.25
C PRO A 57 0.01 -13.45 -5.30
N ILE A 58 0.29 -14.23 -4.26
CA ILE A 58 1.43 -15.13 -4.16
C ILE A 58 0.98 -16.59 -4.25
N GLU A 59 1.82 -17.44 -4.76
CA GLU A 59 1.58 -18.89 -4.85
C GLU A 59 1.96 -19.63 -3.55
N GLY A 60 2.91 -19.07 -2.78
CA GLY A 60 3.33 -19.62 -1.49
C GLY A 60 3.86 -18.55 -0.55
N GLY A 61 3.99 -18.89 0.72
CA GLY A 61 4.49 -18.02 1.77
C GLY A 61 3.43 -17.12 2.40
N ASP A 62 3.87 -16.12 3.14
CA ASP A 62 2.98 -15.23 3.89
C ASP A 62 3.56 -13.80 3.99
N VAL A 63 2.66 -12.83 4.16
CA VAL A 63 3.01 -11.44 4.50
C VAL A 63 2.33 -11.11 5.83
N LEU A 64 3.12 -10.68 6.81
CA LEU A 64 2.65 -10.37 8.14
C LEU A 64 2.94 -8.92 8.50
N VAL A 65 2.01 -8.28 9.20
CA VAL A 65 2.18 -6.98 9.83
C VAL A 65 1.91 -7.13 11.31
N ASN A 66 2.89 -6.80 12.15
CA ASN A 66 2.83 -6.99 13.59
C ASN A 66 2.34 -8.41 13.96
N GLU A 67 3.01 -9.41 13.39
CA GLU A 67 2.74 -10.85 13.60
C GLU A 67 1.38 -11.34 13.07
N THR A 68 0.58 -10.46 12.48
CA THR A 68 -0.73 -10.79 11.91
C THR A 68 -0.61 -11.01 10.41
N SER A 69 -0.99 -12.19 9.92
CA SER A 69 -1.02 -12.49 8.48
C SER A 69 -2.03 -11.59 7.75
N ILE A 70 -1.57 -10.96 6.68
CA ILE A 70 -2.40 -10.13 5.81
C ILE A 70 -2.55 -10.71 4.41
N SER A 71 -1.94 -11.86 4.11
CA SER A 71 -1.92 -12.46 2.77
C SER A 71 -3.30 -12.78 2.22
N ARG A 72 -4.25 -13.13 3.08
CA ARG A 72 -5.63 -13.45 2.70
C ARG A 72 -6.56 -12.23 2.69
N LEU A 73 -6.08 -11.08 3.17
CA LEU A 73 -6.84 -9.85 3.17
C LEU A 73 -6.86 -9.26 1.76
N LYS A 74 -7.99 -8.69 1.37
CA LYS A 74 -8.10 -7.88 0.17
C LYS A 74 -7.23 -6.62 0.32
N ASP A 75 -6.80 -6.03 -0.79
CA ASP A 75 -5.94 -4.85 -0.82
C ASP A 75 -6.47 -3.70 0.06
N TYR A 76 -7.75 -3.34 -0.06
CA TYR A 76 -8.35 -2.28 0.74
C TYR A 76 -8.33 -2.57 2.26
N GLN A 77 -8.37 -3.84 2.68
CA GLN A 77 -8.27 -4.24 4.08
C GLN A 77 -6.84 -4.09 4.60
N ARG A 78 -5.83 -4.38 3.76
CA ARG A 78 -4.41 -4.18 4.10
C ARG A 78 -4.10 -2.71 4.32
N TYR A 79 -4.70 -1.81 3.55
CA TYR A 79 -4.53 -0.36 3.71
C TYR A 79 -5.06 0.20 5.05
N ALA A 80 -5.75 -0.57 5.86
CA ALA A 80 -6.06 -0.18 7.25
C ALA A 80 -4.79 -0.05 8.11
N SER A 81 -3.76 -0.86 7.84
CA SER A 81 -2.50 -0.92 8.61
C SER A 81 -1.29 -0.35 7.87
N MET A 82 -1.42 0.00 6.59
CA MET A 82 -0.30 0.52 5.78
C MET A 82 -0.73 1.67 4.87
N GLY A 83 0.23 2.48 4.45
CA GLY A 83 0.06 3.48 3.40
C GLY A 83 0.93 3.16 2.19
N ARG A 84 0.50 3.58 1.01
CA ARG A 84 1.27 3.47 -0.22
C ARG A 84 1.30 4.82 -0.92
N VAL A 85 2.50 5.21 -1.36
CA VAL A 85 2.69 6.35 -2.27
C VAL A 85 3.05 5.78 -3.63
N TYR A 86 2.29 6.17 -4.65
CA TYR A 86 2.52 5.75 -6.03
C TYR A 86 3.50 6.68 -6.73
N GLN A 87 4.25 6.14 -7.69
CA GLN A 87 5.12 6.93 -8.55
C GLN A 87 4.32 7.95 -9.38
N ASN A 88 3.13 7.58 -9.85
CA ASN A 88 2.16 8.49 -10.45
C ASN A 88 1.18 8.95 -9.35
N PRO A 89 1.16 10.24 -8.98
CA PRO A 89 0.26 10.76 -7.94
C PRO A 89 -1.23 10.51 -8.23
N ALA A 90 -1.63 10.53 -9.50
CA ALA A 90 -3.01 10.29 -9.92
C ALA A 90 -3.50 8.86 -9.57
N ALA A 91 -2.59 7.90 -9.42
CA ALA A 91 -2.96 6.54 -9.02
C ALA A 91 -3.30 6.41 -7.53
N GLY A 92 -2.86 7.37 -6.71
CA GLY A 92 -3.08 7.37 -5.25
C GLY A 92 -4.05 8.43 -4.75
N THR A 93 -4.61 9.25 -5.65
CA THR A 93 -5.51 10.36 -5.32
C THR A 93 -6.75 10.33 -6.20
N ALA A 94 -7.79 11.07 -5.79
CA ALA A 94 -8.95 11.36 -6.64
C ALA A 94 -8.68 12.68 -7.39
N PRO A 95 -8.24 12.66 -8.67
CA PRO A 95 -7.72 13.85 -9.36
C PRO A 95 -8.78 14.91 -9.62
N ASN A 96 -10.06 14.54 -9.62
CA ASN A 96 -11.19 15.45 -9.81
C ASN A 96 -11.69 16.08 -8.51
N LEU A 97 -11.11 15.73 -7.37
CA LEU A 97 -11.42 16.28 -6.07
C LEU A 97 -10.35 17.27 -5.62
N THR A 98 -10.75 18.25 -4.82
CA THR A 98 -9.83 19.19 -4.19
C THR A 98 -8.87 18.50 -3.21
N MET A 99 -7.77 19.15 -2.84
CA MET A 99 -6.86 18.63 -1.81
C MET A 99 -7.57 18.39 -0.48
N LEU A 100 -8.48 19.29 -0.09
CA LEU A 100 -9.27 19.16 1.13
C LEU A 100 -10.16 17.89 1.12
N GLU A 101 -10.81 17.62 0.00
CA GLU A 101 -11.64 16.42 -0.19
C GLU A 101 -10.79 15.14 -0.18
N ASN A 102 -9.63 15.16 -0.84
CA ASN A 102 -8.68 14.04 -0.80
C ASN A 102 -8.19 13.76 0.63
N LEU A 103 -7.83 14.78 1.41
CA LEU A 103 -7.46 14.63 2.81
C LEU A 103 -8.59 14.07 3.65
N SER A 104 -9.83 14.52 3.41
CA SER A 104 -11.00 14.02 4.11
C SER A 104 -11.25 12.53 3.80
N LEU A 105 -11.07 12.11 2.55
CA LEU A 105 -11.15 10.69 2.17
C LEU A 105 -10.08 9.86 2.89
N ALA A 106 -8.84 10.34 2.92
CA ALA A 106 -7.74 9.66 3.59
C ALA A 106 -7.96 9.53 5.11
N ASP A 107 -8.50 10.57 5.75
CA ASP A 107 -8.79 10.59 7.18
C ASP A 107 -9.95 9.65 7.56
N ASN A 108 -10.88 9.41 6.64
CA ASN A 108 -11.99 8.47 6.83
C ASN A 108 -11.63 7.01 6.44
N LYS A 109 -10.38 6.76 6.11
CA LYS A 109 -9.88 5.43 5.76
C LYS A 109 -10.23 4.40 6.84
N GLY A 110 -10.82 3.28 6.43
CA GLY A 110 -11.21 2.19 7.33
C GLY A 110 -12.51 2.43 8.12
N ARG A 111 -13.19 3.57 7.89
CA ARG A 111 -14.49 3.86 8.50
C ARG A 111 -15.62 3.60 7.50
N SER A 112 -16.79 3.23 8.02
CA SER A 112 -18.00 3.08 7.20
C SER A 112 -18.43 4.44 6.65
N PHE A 113 -18.65 4.53 5.34
CA PHE A 113 -19.26 5.71 4.71
C PHE A 113 -20.77 5.67 4.94
N GLY A 114 -21.27 6.62 5.73
CA GLY A 114 -22.70 6.86 5.89
C GLY A 114 -23.22 7.94 4.92
N LEU A 115 -24.50 8.31 5.03
CA LEU A 115 -25.12 9.41 4.28
C LEU A 115 -24.68 10.82 4.74
N SER A 116 -23.61 10.93 5.52
CA SER A 116 -23.03 12.19 5.96
C SER A 116 -22.22 12.86 4.84
N ARG A 117 -22.06 14.17 4.93
CA ARG A 117 -21.21 14.94 4.00
C ARG A 117 -19.77 14.37 4.02
N GLY A 118 -19.17 14.16 2.85
CA GLY A 118 -17.83 13.60 2.70
C GLY A 118 -16.72 14.41 3.38
N VAL A 119 -16.92 15.73 3.57
CA VAL A 119 -15.97 16.59 4.28
C VAL A 119 -16.50 16.87 5.68
N ASN A 120 -15.74 16.46 6.69
CA ASN A 120 -16.03 16.78 8.08
C ASN A 120 -15.64 18.24 8.39
N ARG A 121 -16.61 19.14 8.47
CA ARG A 121 -16.39 20.57 8.72
C ARG A 121 -15.57 20.85 9.98
N ARG A 122 -15.69 20.03 11.02
CA ARG A 122 -14.93 20.18 12.28
C ARG A 122 -13.44 19.92 12.13
N ARG A 123 -13.02 19.26 11.04
CA ARG A 123 -11.62 18.94 10.77
C ARG A 123 -11.01 19.78 9.65
N VAL A 124 -11.76 20.70 9.05
CA VAL A 124 -11.26 21.56 7.96
C VAL A 124 -10.05 22.38 8.41
N ASP A 125 -10.07 22.93 9.61
CA ASP A 125 -8.94 23.72 10.14
C ASP A 125 -7.71 22.84 10.36
N PHE A 126 -7.87 21.61 10.82
CA PHE A 126 -6.80 20.63 10.92
C PHE A 126 -6.20 20.32 9.54
N TYR A 127 -7.03 20.07 8.52
CA TYR A 127 -6.53 19.80 7.17
C TYR A 127 -5.79 21.01 6.59
N ARG A 128 -6.29 22.23 6.83
CA ARG A 128 -5.60 23.46 6.42
C ARG A 128 -4.23 23.60 7.07
N GLN A 129 -4.13 23.34 8.36
CA GLN A 129 -2.85 23.38 9.07
C GLN A 129 -1.85 22.38 8.49
N GLN A 130 -2.30 21.15 8.14
CA GLN A 130 -1.45 20.17 7.49
C GLN A 130 -0.97 20.64 6.12
N LEU A 131 -1.85 21.23 5.31
CA LEU A 131 -1.47 21.78 4.00
C LEU A 131 -0.50 22.96 4.14
N GLN A 132 -0.72 23.86 5.09
CA GLN A 132 0.17 24.99 5.36
C GLN A 132 1.57 24.51 5.77
N SER A 133 1.69 23.46 6.58
CA SER A 133 2.99 22.88 6.95
C SER A 133 3.77 22.35 5.75
N LEU A 134 3.09 22.02 4.66
CA LEU A 134 3.67 21.57 3.39
C LEU A 134 3.84 22.71 2.37
N GLY A 135 3.54 23.96 2.74
CA GLY A 135 3.59 25.11 1.83
C GLY A 135 2.46 25.12 0.78
N LEU A 136 1.35 24.43 1.04
CA LEU A 136 0.19 24.26 0.13
C LEU A 136 -1.08 24.96 0.64
N GLY A 137 -0.94 25.87 1.60
CA GLY A 137 -2.05 26.63 2.21
C GLY A 137 -2.35 27.95 1.53
#